data_c9ae596595226beba08579037fbdaa3e
#
_entry.id   c9ae596595226beba08579037fbdaa3e
#
_cell.length_a   1.000
_cell.length_b   1.000
_cell.length_c   1.000
_cell.angle_alpha   90.00
_cell.angle_beta   90.00
_cell.angle_gamma   90.00
#
_symmetry.space_group_name_H-M   'P 1'
#
loop_
_entity.id
_entity.type
_entity.pdbx_description
1 polymer ?
#
loop_
_entity_poly.entity_id
_entity_poly.type
_entity_poly.pdbx_seq_one_letter_code
_entity_poly.pdbx_strand_id
1 'polypeptide(L)'
;MRWRSLWQEFPRCVAARQCIVRKIFFLRSIANRPDLTAAQLARTRALMQAHVRDCLVEDYEALIETLTLPDPDDRHVLAAAIKGHADVIVTFNLADFPPATLARYGMEAQHPDAFLGSLLARDSVEVCAAARRVRARLRQPPLDVATYLAALERCGLPATAARLRPMSSLL
;
A
#
# COMPACT_ATOMS: atom_id res chain seq x y z
N MET A 1 13.68 -8.14 0.50
CA MET A 1 12.50 -8.13 1.37
C MET A 1 11.28 -8.01 0.48
N ARG A 2 10.30 -8.92 0.56
CA ARG A 2 9.12 -8.87 -0.31
C ARG A 2 8.12 -7.89 0.30
N TRP A 3 7.82 -6.79 -0.38
CA TRP A 3 6.86 -5.75 -0.01
C TRP A 3 5.46 -6.27 0.38
N ARG A 4 5.11 -7.49 -0.05
CA ARG A 4 3.82 -8.14 0.21
C ARG A 4 3.44 -8.27 1.68
N SER A 5 4.40 -8.53 2.57
CA SER A 5 4.11 -8.75 4.00
C SER A 5 3.84 -7.47 4.77
N LEU A 6 4.46 -6.35 4.38
CA LEU A 6 4.22 -5.05 4.99
C LEU A 6 2.78 -4.57 4.78
N TRP A 7 2.27 -4.72 3.56
CA TRP A 7 0.95 -4.19 3.20
C TRP A 7 -0.23 -5.09 3.58
N GLN A 8 -0.01 -6.36 3.91
CA GLN A 8 -1.10 -7.27 4.32
C GLN A 8 -1.62 -7.02 5.75
N GLU A 9 -0.80 -6.43 6.63
CA GLU A 9 -1.17 -6.22 8.04
C GLU A 9 -1.62 -4.79 8.38
N PHE A 10 -1.14 -3.81 7.64
CA PHE A 10 -1.56 -2.41 7.81
C PHE A 10 -3.07 -2.15 7.66
N PRO A 11 -3.84 -3.02 7.06
CA PRO A 11 -5.26 -2.82 6.84
C PRO A 11 -6.16 -2.76 8.06
N ARG A 12 -5.77 -3.35 9.15
CA ARG A 12 -6.58 -3.30 10.38
C ARG A 12 -6.44 -1.98 11.11
N CYS A 13 -5.37 -1.23 10.83
CA CYS A 13 -5.14 0.09 11.44
C CYS A 13 -5.97 1.21 10.83
N VAL A 14 -6.57 0.97 9.68
CA VAL A 14 -7.35 1.98 8.94
C VAL A 14 -8.76 1.46 8.76
N ALA A 15 -9.45 1.18 9.87
CA ALA A 15 -10.88 0.99 9.86
C ALA A 15 -11.51 2.37 9.69
N ALA A 16 -11.86 2.70 8.51
CA ALA A 16 -12.86 3.65 8.06
C ALA A 16 -12.43 4.36 6.77
N ARG A 17 -13.13 4.07 5.73
CA ARG A 17 -13.42 4.91 4.54
C ARG A 17 -12.27 5.54 3.73
N GLN A 18 -10.98 5.37 4.03
CA GLN A 18 -9.95 6.27 3.50
C GLN A 18 -8.72 5.60 2.89
N CYS A 19 -8.70 4.31 2.54
CA CYS A 19 -7.49 3.76 1.95
C CYS A 19 -7.74 2.71 0.86
N ILE A 20 -7.79 3.17 -0.36
CA ILE A 20 -7.76 2.33 -1.58
C ILE A 20 -6.34 1.83 -1.90
N VAL A 21 -5.33 2.22 -1.12
CA VAL A 21 -3.96 1.71 -1.27
C VAL A 21 -3.92 0.20 -1.51
N ARG A 22 -4.86 -0.55 -0.96
CA ARG A 22 -4.96 -1.99 -1.14
C ARG A 22 -5.51 -2.41 -2.50
N LYS A 23 -6.52 -1.71 -2.99
CA LYS A 23 -7.16 -2.03 -4.27
C LYS A 23 -6.21 -1.75 -5.43
N ILE A 24 -5.54 -0.62 -5.39
CA ILE A 24 -4.68 -0.13 -6.47
C ILE A 24 -3.32 -0.83 -6.50
N PHE A 25 -2.67 -1.01 -5.36
CA PHE A 25 -1.38 -1.72 -5.29
C PHE A 25 -1.49 -3.18 -5.75
N PHE A 26 -2.61 -3.83 -5.48
CA PHE A 26 -2.85 -5.20 -5.92
C PHE A 26 -2.95 -5.31 -7.44
N LEU A 27 -3.67 -4.41 -8.11
CA LEU A 27 -3.83 -4.43 -9.57
C LEU A 27 -2.49 -4.27 -10.30
N ARG A 28 -1.68 -3.30 -9.90
CA ARG A 28 -0.34 -3.09 -10.51
C ARG A 28 0.61 -4.26 -10.24
N SER A 29 0.59 -4.83 -9.05
CA SER A 29 1.45 -5.98 -8.71
C SER A 29 1.12 -7.24 -9.50
N ILE A 30 -0.12 -7.42 -9.94
CA ILE A 30 -0.52 -8.58 -10.74
C ILE A 30 -0.17 -8.38 -12.21
N ALA A 31 -0.52 -7.25 -12.79
CA ALA A 31 -0.34 -6.99 -14.22
C ALA A 31 1.14 -7.03 -14.65
N ASN A 32 2.06 -6.62 -13.78
CA ASN A 32 3.49 -6.46 -14.09
C ASN A 32 4.40 -7.52 -13.43
N ARG A 33 3.89 -8.72 -13.14
CA ARG A 33 4.67 -9.81 -12.51
C ARG A 33 4.69 -11.06 -13.40
N PRO A 34 5.51 -11.07 -14.47
CA PRO A 34 5.65 -12.22 -15.38
C PRO A 34 6.22 -13.46 -14.68
N ASP A 35 6.84 -13.29 -13.50
CA ASP A 35 7.38 -14.35 -12.65
C ASP A 35 6.31 -15.11 -11.84
N LEU A 36 5.04 -14.70 -11.89
CA LEU A 36 3.96 -15.35 -11.15
C LEU A 36 2.98 -16.05 -12.08
N THR A 37 2.66 -17.29 -11.75
CA THR A 37 1.64 -18.07 -12.47
C THR A 37 0.23 -17.55 -12.16
N ALA A 38 -0.70 -17.78 -13.07
CA ALA A 38 -2.12 -17.43 -12.88
C ALA A 38 -2.71 -18.03 -11.58
N ALA A 39 -2.30 -19.26 -11.23
CA ALA A 39 -2.73 -19.93 -9.98
C ALA A 39 -2.20 -19.21 -8.73
N GLN A 40 -0.94 -18.73 -8.74
CA GLN A 40 -0.38 -17.95 -7.63
C GLN A 40 -1.07 -16.59 -7.49
N LEU A 41 -1.45 -15.97 -8.60
CA LEU A 41 -2.19 -14.72 -8.63
C LEU A 41 -3.61 -14.90 -8.08
N ALA A 42 -4.32 -15.93 -8.52
CA ALA A 42 -5.66 -16.28 -8.03
C ALA A 42 -5.66 -16.55 -6.51
N ARG A 43 -4.67 -17.32 -6.02
CA ARG A 43 -4.50 -17.58 -4.59
C ARG A 43 -4.23 -16.28 -3.80
N THR A 44 -3.39 -15.40 -4.33
CA THR A 44 -3.10 -14.11 -3.68
C THR A 44 -4.36 -13.25 -3.62
N ARG A 45 -5.14 -13.19 -4.72
CA ARG A 45 -6.43 -12.50 -4.79
C ARG A 45 -7.40 -13.03 -3.74
N ALA A 46 -7.58 -14.33 -3.67
CA ALA A 46 -8.46 -14.99 -2.69
C ALA A 46 -8.06 -14.68 -1.24
N LEU A 47 -6.76 -14.72 -0.92
CA LEU A 47 -6.26 -14.37 0.42
C LEU A 47 -6.51 -12.89 0.74
N MET A 48 -6.36 -11.98 -0.22
CA MET A 48 -6.67 -10.57 0.00
C MET A 48 -8.16 -10.35 0.25
N GLN A 49 -9.02 -10.96 -0.55
CA GLN A 49 -10.48 -10.89 -0.37
C GLN A 49 -10.93 -11.43 0.99
N ALA A 50 -10.33 -12.54 1.45
CA ALA A 50 -10.64 -13.12 2.76
C ALA A 50 -10.28 -12.23 3.95
N HIS A 51 -9.23 -11.39 3.80
CA HIS A 51 -8.73 -10.56 4.90
C HIS A 51 -9.21 -9.12 4.84
N VAL A 52 -9.65 -8.65 3.68
CA VAL A 52 -10.02 -7.26 3.43
C VAL A 52 -11.32 -7.20 2.68
N ARG A 53 -12.38 -6.83 3.38
CA ARG A 53 -13.67 -6.54 2.73
C ARG A 53 -13.47 -5.39 1.73
N ASP A 54 -14.16 -5.48 0.60
CA ASP A 54 -14.18 -4.46 -0.45
C ASP A 54 -12.79 -4.09 -1.02
N CYS A 55 -11.84 -5.06 -0.99
CA CYS A 55 -10.50 -4.83 -1.54
C CYS A 55 -10.43 -4.87 -3.07
N LEU A 56 -11.50 -5.30 -3.75
CA LEU A 56 -11.60 -5.29 -5.20
C LEU A 56 -12.46 -4.12 -5.66
N VAL A 57 -11.96 -3.42 -6.66
CA VAL A 57 -12.75 -2.48 -7.46
C VAL A 57 -13.02 -3.15 -8.79
N GLU A 58 -14.26 -3.18 -9.19
CA GLU A 58 -14.72 -3.76 -10.46
C GLU A 58 -15.36 -2.65 -11.31
N ASP A 59 -15.52 -2.89 -12.60
CA ASP A 59 -16.19 -2.00 -13.55
C ASP A 59 -15.58 -0.59 -13.65
N TYR A 60 -14.24 -0.48 -13.59
CA TYR A 60 -13.53 0.80 -13.77
C TYR A 60 -12.90 0.95 -15.16
N GLU A 61 -12.94 -0.10 -15.98
CA GLU A 61 -12.24 -0.18 -17.28
C GLU A 61 -12.72 0.93 -18.23
N ALA A 62 -14.00 1.23 -18.26
CA ALA A 62 -14.57 2.29 -19.09
C ALA A 62 -14.04 3.70 -18.75
N LEU A 63 -13.53 3.89 -17.53
CA LEU A 63 -12.92 5.16 -17.11
C LEU A 63 -11.49 5.33 -17.64
N ILE A 64 -10.77 4.25 -17.92
CA ILE A 64 -9.35 4.29 -18.27
C ILE A 64 -9.08 5.20 -19.46
N GLU A 65 -9.90 5.09 -20.52
CA GLU A 65 -9.72 5.86 -21.75
C GLU A 65 -10.10 7.33 -21.60
N THR A 66 -10.89 7.67 -20.59
CA THR A 66 -11.30 9.06 -20.32
C THR A 66 -10.27 9.85 -19.52
N LEU A 67 -9.26 9.17 -18.97
CA LEU A 67 -8.28 9.76 -18.07
C LEU A 67 -6.99 10.11 -18.80
N THR A 68 -6.32 11.15 -18.31
CA THR A 68 -5.00 11.58 -18.80
C THR A 68 -4.02 11.65 -17.62
N LEU A 69 -2.92 10.92 -17.74
CA LEU A 69 -1.79 10.93 -16.81
C LEU A 69 -0.49 11.03 -17.62
N PRO A 70 0.63 11.47 -16.98
CA PRO A 70 1.95 11.47 -17.61
C PRO A 70 2.35 10.09 -18.12
N ASP A 71 2.11 9.03 -17.33
CA ASP A 71 2.23 7.64 -17.75
C ASP A 71 0.84 7.08 -18.10
N PRO A 72 0.58 6.77 -19.39
CA PRO A 72 -0.69 6.16 -19.80
C PRO A 72 -0.96 4.80 -19.14
N ASP A 73 0.09 4.06 -18.78
CA ASP A 73 -0.03 2.74 -18.16
C ASP A 73 -0.56 2.82 -16.71
N ASP A 74 -0.46 3.99 -16.07
CA ASP A 74 -0.99 4.22 -14.72
C ASP A 74 -2.45 4.71 -14.69
N ARG A 75 -3.08 4.95 -15.85
CA ARG A 75 -4.49 5.36 -15.94
C ARG A 75 -5.45 4.40 -15.27
N HIS A 76 -5.17 3.09 -15.32
CA HIS A 76 -5.97 2.07 -14.65
C HIS A 76 -5.96 2.22 -13.12
N VAL A 77 -4.87 2.73 -12.54
CA VAL A 77 -4.76 3.01 -11.11
C VAL A 77 -5.68 4.15 -10.71
N LEU A 78 -5.66 5.25 -11.49
CA LEU A 78 -6.55 6.39 -11.26
C LEU A 78 -8.02 6.03 -11.47
N ALA A 79 -8.34 5.26 -12.52
CA ALA A 79 -9.69 4.78 -12.80
C ALA A 79 -10.25 3.96 -11.62
N ALA A 80 -9.46 3.02 -11.10
CA ALA A 80 -9.84 2.23 -9.94
C ALA A 80 -9.97 3.10 -8.67
N ALA A 81 -9.12 4.11 -8.50
CA ALA A 81 -9.20 5.04 -7.37
C ALA A 81 -10.50 5.85 -7.40
N ILE A 82 -10.88 6.38 -8.57
CA ILE A 82 -12.14 7.12 -8.77
C ILE A 82 -13.33 6.21 -8.47
N LYS A 83 -13.40 5.04 -9.10
CA LYS A 83 -14.50 4.09 -8.93
C LYS A 83 -14.65 3.60 -7.49
N GLY A 84 -13.53 3.45 -6.82
CA GLY A 84 -13.49 3.02 -5.42
C GLY A 84 -13.62 4.15 -4.40
N HIS A 85 -13.86 5.41 -4.84
CA HIS A 85 -13.99 6.58 -3.96
C HIS A 85 -12.79 6.75 -3.02
N ALA A 86 -11.55 6.75 -3.59
CA ALA A 86 -10.33 6.96 -2.82
C ALA A 86 -10.13 8.43 -2.49
N ASP A 87 -9.60 8.71 -1.31
CA ASP A 87 -9.10 10.04 -0.96
C ASP A 87 -7.60 10.16 -1.26
N VAL A 88 -6.86 9.04 -1.18
CA VAL A 88 -5.39 9.03 -1.29
C VAL A 88 -4.91 7.88 -2.18
N ILE A 89 -4.01 8.19 -3.10
CA ILE A 89 -3.19 7.21 -3.83
C ILE A 89 -1.81 7.16 -3.16
N VAL A 90 -1.45 6.01 -2.58
CA VAL A 90 -0.12 5.84 -1.98
C VAL A 90 0.82 5.18 -2.98
N THR A 91 1.85 5.93 -3.40
CA THR A 91 2.78 5.49 -4.45
C THR A 91 4.20 6.02 -4.19
N PHE A 92 5.22 5.27 -4.64
CA PHE A 92 6.59 5.76 -4.70
C PHE A 92 6.81 6.71 -5.89
N ASN A 93 6.01 6.56 -6.93
CA ASN A 93 6.11 7.36 -8.15
C ASN A 93 5.06 8.47 -8.15
N LEU A 94 5.34 9.54 -7.42
CA LEU A 94 4.47 10.72 -7.32
C LEU A 94 4.38 11.49 -8.65
N ALA A 95 5.40 11.38 -9.50
CA ALA A 95 5.45 12.10 -10.78
C ALA A 95 4.33 11.68 -11.74
N ASP A 96 3.89 10.41 -11.67
CA ASP A 96 2.82 9.88 -12.54
C ASP A 96 1.43 10.33 -12.09
N PHE A 97 1.32 10.91 -10.88
CA PHE A 97 0.05 11.35 -10.28
C PHE A 97 0.08 12.84 -9.91
N PRO A 98 0.07 13.76 -10.89
CA PRO A 98 0.15 15.20 -10.65
C PRO A 98 -0.99 15.70 -9.77
N PRO A 99 -0.72 16.56 -8.77
CA PRO A 99 -1.74 17.10 -7.86
C PRO A 99 -2.89 17.80 -8.60
N ALA A 100 -2.59 18.53 -9.67
CA ALA A 100 -3.61 19.23 -10.46
C ALA A 100 -4.61 18.27 -11.14
N THR A 101 -4.16 17.07 -11.50
CA THR A 101 -5.02 16.03 -12.07
C THR A 101 -5.87 15.39 -10.97
N LEU A 102 -5.26 15.04 -9.84
CA LEU A 102 -5.95 14.36 -8.75
C LEU A 102 -6.97 15.26 -8.04
N ALA A 103 -6.69 16.55 -7.92
CA ALA A 103 -7.61 17.53 -7.31
C ALA A 103 -8.98 17.57 -7.98
N ARG A 104 -9.08 17.27 -9.29
CA ARG A 104 -10.34 17.18 -10.03
C ARG A 104 -11.27 16.10 -9.47
N TYR A 105 -10.70 15.09 -8.80
CA TYR A 105 -11.41 13.95 -8.23
C TYR A 105 -11.43 13.99 -6.70
N GLY A 106 -10.98 15.10 -6.10
CA GLY A 106 -10.90 15.24 -4.65
C GLY A 106 -9.88 14.31 -3.98
N MET A 107 -8.85 13.91 -4.73
CA MET A 107 -7.81 12.97 -4.28
C MET A 107 -6.44 13.62 -4.21
N GLU A 108 -5.54 12.98 -3.46
CA GLU A 108 -4.12 13.32 -3.42
C GLU A 108 -3.23 12.07 -3.60
N ALA A 109 -1.98 12.26 -4.00
CA ALA A 109 -0.96 11.22 -3.99
C ALA A 109 0.00 11.43 -2.82
N GLN A 110 0.32 10.38 -2.09
CA GLN A 110 1.26 10.41 -0.97
C GLN A 110 2.36 9.37 -1.14
N HIS A 111 3.59 9.73 -0.77
CA HIS A 111 4.67 8.78 -0.64
C HIS A 111 4.38 7.81 0.53
N PRO A 112 4.66 6.49 0.40
CA PRO A 112 4.39 5.52 1.46
C PRO A 112 4.97 5.89 2.83
N ASP A 113 6.15 6.49 2.86
CA ASP A 113 6.80 6.91 4.12
C ASP A 113 6.05 8.06 4.82
N ALA A 114 5.57 9.03 4.04
CA ALA A 114 4.75 10.13 4.56
C ALA A 114 3.40 9.62 5.07
N PHE A 115 2.75 8.74 4.29
CA PHE A 115 1.48 8.12 4.67
C PHE A 115 1.59 7.31 5.96
N LEU A 116 2.60 6.43 6.08
CA LEU A 116 2.84 5.68 7.31
C LEU A 116 3.20 6.58 8.48
N GLY A 117 3.92 7.66 8.22
CA GLY A 117 4.22 8.69 9.23
C GLY A 117 2.97 9.36 9.79
N SER A 118 1.96 9.63 8.96
CA SER A 118 0.67 10.19 9.39
C SER A 118 -0.14 9.17 10.21
N LEU A 119 -0.11 7.89 9.84
CA LEU A 119 -0.74 6.83 10.62
C LEU A 119 -0.09 6.67 11.99
N LEU A 120 1.25 6.69 12.06
CA LEU A 120 1.97 6.65 13.33
C LEU A 120 1.64 7.82 14.26
N ALA A 121 1.41 9.01 13.69
CA ALA A 121 1.01 10.18 14.46
C ALA A 121 -0.41 10.05 15.03
N ARG A 122 -1.30 9.33 14.35
CA ARG A 122 -2.69 9.12 14.76
C ARG A 122 -2.84 7.99 15.78
N ASP A 123 -2.18 6.85 15.51
CA ASP A 123 -2.27 5.64 16.34
C ASP A 123 -0.97 4.85 16.26
N SER A 124 -0.01 5.25 17.08
CA SER A 124 1.30 4.59 17.15
C SER A 124 1.21 3.15 17.68
N VAL A 125 0.26 2.88 18.59
CA VAL A 125 0.11 1.56 19.21
C VAL A 125 -0.31 0.54 18.18
N GLU A 126 -1.36 0.84 17.39
CA GLU A 126 -1.86 -0.09 16.38
C GLU A 126 -0.85 -0.26 15.23
N VAL A 127 -0.16 0.82 14.83
CA VAL A 127 0.88 0.73 13.79
C VAL A 127 2.06 -0.13 14.28
N CYS A 128 2.50 0.00 15.54
CA CYS A 128 3.52 -0.87 16.11
C CYS A 128 3.06 -2.33 16.16
N ALA A 129 1.81 -2.58 16.57
CA ALA A 129 1.24 -3.93 16.59
C ALA A 129 1.21 -4.54 15.17
N ALA A 130 0.86 -3.75 14.15
CA ALA A 130 0.91 -4.17 12.76
C ALA A 130 2.34 -4.48 12.30
N ALA A 131 3.31 -3.60 12.61
CA ALA A 131 4.72 -3.77 12.28
C ALA A 131 5.30 -5.04 12.95
N ARG A 132 4.95 -5.28 14.21
CA ARG A 132 5.30 -6.52 14.93
C ARG A 132 4.74 -7.77 14.24
N ARG A 133 3.46 -7.75 13.83
CA ARG A 133 2.84 -8.88 13.08
C ARG A 133 3.57 -9.13 11.76
N VAL A 134 3.92 -8.07 11.04
CA VAL A 134 4.70 -8.18 9.79
C VAL A 134 6.07 -8.80 10.06
N ARG A 135 6.82 -8.29 11.05
CA ARG A 135 8.14 -8.81 11.41
C ARG A 135 8.08 -10.29 11.80
N ALA A 136 7.10 -10.67 12.63
CA ALA A 136 6.92 -12.05 13.08
C ALA A 136 6.64 -13.06 11.94
N ARG A 137 6.14 -12.59 10.79
CA ARG A 137 5.92 -13.43 9.59
C ARG A 137 7.17 -13.60 8.73
N LEU A 138 8.19 -12.79 8.94
CA LEU A 138 9.47 -12.91 8.25
C LEU A 138 10.32 -13.99 8.93
N ARG A 139 10.14 -15.25 8.54
CA ARG A 139 10.71 -16.41 9.21
C ARG A 139 11.99 -16.96 8.56
N GLN A 140 12.30 -16.53 7.34
CA GLN A 140 13.44 -17.08 6.57
C GLN A 140 14.24 -15.95 5.90
N PRO A 141 15.29 -15.46 6.58
CA PRO A 141 15.63 -15.64 8.00
C PRO A 141 14.70 -14.81 8.92
N PRO A 142 14.54 -15.19 10.21
CA PRO A 142 13.90 -14.34 11.19
C PRO A 142 14.65 -13.02 11.31
N LEU A 143 13.93 -11.90 11.42
CA LEU A 143 14.54 -10.60 11.59
C LEU A 143 14.41 -10.13 13.05
N ASP A 144 15.52 -9.74 13.66
CA ASP A 144 15.49 -8.93 14.88
C ASP A 144 14.96 -7.52 14.56
N VAL A 145 14.65 -6.76 15.59
CA VAL A 145 14.05 -5.43 15.44
C VAL A 145 14.98 -4.47 14.69
N ALA A 146 16.29 -4.50 14.99
CA ALA A 146 17.25 -3.59 14.35
C ALA A 146 17.37 -3.88 12.85
N THR A 147 17.51 -5.15 12.48
CA THR A 147 17.56 -5.59 11.09
C THR A 147 16.26 -5.29 10.35
N TYR A 148 15.09 -5.42 11.01
CA TYR A 148 13.81 -5.06 10.44
C TYR A 148 13.71 -3.57 10.16
N LEU A 149 14.09 -2.70 11.09
CA LEU A 149 14.10 -1.25 10.89
C LEU A 149 15.05 -0.83 9.77
N ALA A 150 16.27 -1.39 9.74
CA ALA A 150 17.21 -1.17 8.63
C ALA A 150 16.65 -1.64 7.28
N ALA A 151 15.85 -2.72 7.27
CA ALA A 151 15.17 -3.16 6.06
C ALA A 151 14.08 -2.17 5.61
N LEU A 152 13.33 -1.54 6.52
CA LEU A 152 12.38 -0.49 6.19
C LEU A 152 13.08 0.71 5.53
N GLU A 153 14.22 1.14 6.08
CA GLU A 153 15.02 2.24 5.50
C GLU A 153 15.45 1.91 4.06
N ARG A 154 16.02 0.73 3.83
CA ARG A 154 16.39 0.27 2.47
C ARG A 154 15.20 0.16 1.51
N CYS A 155 14.01 -0.03 2.07
CA CYS A 155 12.76 -0.06 1.30
C CYS A 155 12.17 1.34 1.04
N GLY A 156 12.88 2.42 1.31
CA GLY A 156 12.40 3.77 1.07
C GLY A 156 11.44 4.30 2.13
N LEU A 157 11.52 3.77 3.37
CA LEU A 157 10.69 4.18 4.51
C LEU A 157 11.55 4.68 5.69
N PRO A 158 12.51 5.62 5.46
CA PRO A 158 13.43 6.04 6.50
C PRO A 158 12.75 6.82 7.64
N ALA A 159 11.77 7.68 7.35
CA ALA A 159 11.07 8.44 8.39
C ALA A 159 10.18 7.52 9.24
N THR A 160 9.55 6.51 8.63
CA THR A 160 8.80 5.46 9.36
C THR A 160 9.72 4.67 10.29
N ALA A 161 10.87 4.23 9.80
CA ALA A 161 11.84 3.50 10.61
C ALA A 161 12.36 4.35 11.78
N ALA A 162 12.68 5.63 11.53
CA ALA A 162 13.11 6.55 12.57
C ALA A 162 12.07 6.74 13.67
N ARG A 163 10.78 6.84 13.30
CA ARG A 163 9.68 6.97 14.26
C ARG A 163 9.38 5.70 15.04
N LEU A 164 9.59 4.52 14.44
CA LEU A 164 9.43 3.22 15.11
C LEU A 164 10.59 2.88 16.06
N ARG A 165 11.77 3.44 15.84
CA ARG A 165 12.99 3.15 16.61
C ARG A 165 12.83 3.36 18.13
N PRO A 166 12.24 4.48 18.61
CA PRO A 166 12.00 4.66 20.05
C PRO A 166 11.01 3.64 20.64
N MET A 167 10.17 3.03 19.79
CA MET A 167 9.13 2.05 20.16
C MET A 167 9.58 0.60 19.89
N SER A 168 10.88 0.36 19.80
CA SER A 168 11.45 -0.95 19.45
C SER A 168 11.00 -2.09 20.36
N SER A 169 10.71 -1.81 21.65
CA SER A 169 10.18 -2.78 22.59
C SER A 169 8.76 -3.29 22.26
N LEU A 170 8.02 -2.55 21.43
CA LEU A 170 6.66 -2.92 20.96
C LEU A 170 6.68 -3.72 19.67
N LEU A 171 7.82 -3.79 18.99
CA LEU A 171 8.02 -4.46 17.71
C LEU A 171 8.53 -5.89 17.92
#